data_192a5679cdeee210ff1ad84d0fe85ca6
#
_entry.id   192a5679cdeee210ff1ad84d0fe85ca6
#
_cell.length_a   1.000
_cell.length_b   1.000
_cell.length_c   1.000
_cell.angle_alpha   90.00
_cell.angle_beta   90.00
_cell.angle_gamma   90.00
#
_symmetry.space_group_name_H-M   'P 1'
#
loop_
_entity.id
_entity.type
_entity.pdbx_description
1 polymer ?
#
loop_
_entity_poly.entity_id
_entity_poly.type
_entity_poly.pdbx_seq_one_letter_code
_entity_poly.pdbx_strand_id
1 'polypeptide(L)'
;MAVLEEYYDAVVIGAGHAGCEAALACARLGLETIVFTVSVESIAMMPCNPNIGGSSKGHLVREVDALGGEMGKNIDKTFIQSKMLNTSKGPSVHSLRAQADKRAYSQEMRHTMENTDKLTIRQAEVCKLLVDENNNINGVVTYSGAIYHCKCVVLATGTYLKARCIYGDISNETGPNGLQSATHLTDSLKELGIEMFRFKTGTPARVDKRSIDFSKMQEQKGDERVVPFSFTTDPESVQKDQVSCWLTYTNEQTHEIIRSNLDRSPLYSGVIHGTGPRYCPSIEDKVVRFADKDHHQVFIEPEGLYTNEMYLGGMSSSMPEDVQYEMYHTVAGLENVKIVRNAYAIEYDCINPRQLKPTLEFKKIGGLYSAGQFNGSSGYEEAAAQGIIAGINAALHVLKRQELVLDRSQAYIGVLIDDLVTKENHEPYRMMTSRAEYRLLLPQDNADLRLTAIGHEIGLISDERYQKLNDKKRQIDEEIKRLQTATIGTTPQVQAFLEQHNSTLLKSGMTLEELLKRPEICYNDLKEIDTNQPELPEAVTQQVEISIKYEGYIKRQLQQVEQFKKLEKKKLSLDFDYSQVPNLRKEAIQKLNEYQPASIGQASRISGVSPADVSVLLVYLNR
;
A
#
# COMPACT_ATOMS: atom_id res chain seq x y z
N MET A 1 -33.07 -29.21 -12.67
CA MET A 1 -32.64 -28.90 -11.28
C MET A 1 -32.88 -27.41 -11.07
N ALA A 2 -33.41 -27.01 -9.94
CA ALA A 2 -33.54 -25.59 -9.62
C ALA A 2 -32.10 -25.00 -9.46
N VAL A 3 -31.78 -23.94 -10.17
CA VAL A 3 -30.54 -23.20 -9.99
C VAL A 3 -30.72 -22.28 -8.79
N LEU A 4 -29.75 -22.25 -7.87
CA LEU A 4 -29.75 -21.28 -6.78
C LEU A 4 -29.51 -19.89 -7.37
N GLU A 5 -30.41 -18.96 -7.11
CA GLU A 5 -30.29 -17.55 -7.49
C GLU A 5 -30.45 -16.67 -6.26
N GLU A 6 -29.50 -15.73 -6.06
CA GLU A 6 -29.53 -14.74 -4.99
C GLU A 6 -29.25 -13.34 -5.58
N TYR A 7 -29.65 -12.29 -4.83
CA TYR A 7 -29.57 -10.90 -5.27
C TYR A 7 -28.83 -10.05 -4.23
N TYR A 8 -27.83 -9.33 -4.68
CA TYR A 8 -27.03 -8.40 -3.89
C TYR A 8 -26.87 -7.08 -4.65
N ASP A 9 -26.46 -6.03 -3.95
CA ASP A 9 -26.06 -4.78 -4.63
C ASP A 9 -24.63 -4.88 -5.15
N ALA A 10 -23.72 -5.46 -4.36
CA ALA A 10 -22.31 -5.57 -4.69
C ALA A 10 -21.77 -7.00 -4.47
N VAL A 11 -20.92 -7.43 -5.38
CA VAL A 11 -20.15 -8.68 -5.26
C VAL A 11 -18.66 -8.35 -5.22
N VAL A 12 -17.93 -8.93 -4.27
CA VAL A 12 -16.46 -8.85 -4.21
C VAL A 12 -15.88 -10.25 -4.41
N ILE A 13 -14.93 -10.40 -5.34
CA ILE A 13 -14.30 -11.68 -5.68
C ILE A 13 -12.88 -11.69 -5.14
N GLY A 14 -12.67 -12.44 -4.06
CA GLY A 14 -11.43 -12.53 -3.30
C GLY A 14 -11.51 -11.75 -1.98
N ALA A 15 -11.07 -12.38 -0.89
CA ALA A 15 -11.05 -11.80 0.47
C ALA A 15 -9.62 -11.60 1.00
N GLY A 16 -8.67 -11.24 0.10
CA GLY A 16 -7.38 -10.69 0.50
C GLY A 16 -7.51 -9.25 0.98
N HIS A 17 -6.39 -8.54 1.22
CA HIS A 17 -6.41 -7.19 1.76
C HIS A 17 -7.26 -6.20 0.93
N ALA A 18 -7.20 -6.31 -0.41
CA ALA A 18 -8.05 -5.50 -1.29
C ALA A 18 -9.54 -5.84 -1.16
N GLY A 19 -9.86 -7.13 -1.16
CA GLY A 19 -11.26 -7.57 -1.07
C GLY A 19 -11.90 -7.25 0.28
N CYS A 20 -11.15 -7.37 1.38
CA CYS A 20 -11.63 -6.99 2.71
C CYS A 20 -12.00 -5.49 2.76
N GLU A 21 -11.10 -4.61 2.31
CA GLU A 21 -11.37 -3.17 2.31
C GLU A 21 -12.52 -2.80 1.36
N ALA A 22 -12.60 -3.42 0.18
CA ALA A 22 -13.68 -3.18 -0.77
C ALA A 22 -15.04 -3.64 -0.21
N ALA A 23 -15.11 -4.84 0.35
CA ALA A 23 -16.34 -5.39 0.91
C ALA A 23 -16.85 -4.58 2.11
N LEU A 24 -15.94 -4.21 3.03
CA LEU A 24 -16.25 -3.35 4.17
C LEU A 24 -16.73 -1.98 3.73
N ALA A 25 -16.10 -1.37 2.71
CA ALA A 25 -16.52 -0.07 2.18
C ALA A 25 -17.94 -0.15 1.58
N CYS A 26 -18.23 -1.14 0.74
CA CYS A 26 -19.55 -1.34 0.14
C CYS A 26 -20.64 -1.54 1.22
N ALA A 27 -20.42 -2.45 2.17
CA ALA A 27 -21.38 -2.76 3.22
C ALA A 27 -21.63 -1.56 4.17
N ARG A 28 -20.57 -0.87 4.59
CA ARG A 28 -20.65 0.31 5.46
C ARG A 28 -21.33 1.51 4.77
N LEU A 29 -21.30 1.57 3.45
CA LEU A 29 -22.06 2.55 2.65
C LEU A 29 -23.52 2.11 2.39
N GLY A 30 -23.95 1.00 2.97
CA GLY A 30 -25.33 0.56 3.01
C GLY A 30 -25.75 -0.44 1.92
N LEU A 31 -24.81 -0.96 1.12
CA LEU A 31 -25.09 -1.96 0.09
C LEU A 31 -25.17 -3.37 0.67
N GLU A 32 -26.18 -4.15 0.24
CA GLU A 32 -26.18 -5.60 0.45
C GLU A 32 -25.02 -6.20 -0.35
N THR A 33 -24.00 -6.66 0.36
CA THR A 33 -22.70 -7.03 -0.20
C THR A 33 -22.39 -8.50 0.08
N ILE A 34 -21.90 -9.23 -0.94
CA ILE A 34 -21.35 -10.57 -0.74
C ILE A 34 -19.90 -10.61 -1.19
N VAL A 35 -19.04 -11.24 -0.38
CA VAL A 35 -17.65 -11.49 -0.71
C VAL A 35 -17.41 -12.99 -0.88
N PHE A 36 -16.83 -13.36 -2.02
CA PHE A 36 -16.44 -14.74 -2.33
C PHE A 36 -14.95 -14.95 -2.03
N THR A 37 -14.64 -16.08 -1.44
CA THR A 37 -13.26 -16.54 -1.24
C THR A 37 -13.16 -18.04 -1.51
N VAL A 38 -12.01 -18.48 -1.99
CA VAL A 38 -11.74 -19.93 -2.16
C VAL A 38 -11.56 -20.66 -0.82
N SER A 39 -11.22 -19.90 0.24
CA SER A 39 -11.15 -20.41 1.61
C SER A 39 -11.39 -19.27 2.60
N VAL A 40 -12.30 -19.46 3.54
CA VAL A 40 -12.54 -18.49 4.64
C VAL A 40 -11.32 -18.37 5.56
N GLU A 41 -10.48 -19.40 5.62
CA GLU A 41 -9.22 -19.38 6.38
C GLU A 41 -8.14 -18.50 5.73
N SER A 42 -8.36 -18.04 4.50
CA SER A 42 -7.44 -17.16 3.78
C SER A 42 -7.83 -15.67 3.81
N ILE A 43 -8.87 -15.31 4.56
CA ILE A 43 -9.29 -13.91 4.69
C ILE A 43 -8.14 -13.09 5.29
N ALA A 44 -7.75 -12.01 4.58
CA ALA A 44 -6.62 -11.15 4.94
C ALA A 44 -5.32 -11.90 5.28
N MET A 45 -5.12 -13.08 4.70
CA MET A 45 -3.92 -13.87 4.92
C MET A 45 -2.67 -13.13 4.42
N MET A 46 -1.57 -13.26 5.17
CA MET A 46 -0.27 -12.69 4.84
C MET A 46 0.69 -13.80 4.35
N PRO A 47 0.61 -14.23 3.09
CA PRO A 47 1.36 -15.40 2.62
C PRO A 47 2.86 -15.15 2.46
N CYS A 48 3.29 -13.90 2.34
CA CYS A 48 4.68 -13.50 2.25
C CYS A 48 5.17 -12.98 3.60
N ASN A 49 5.69 -11.75 3.67
CA ASN A 49 6.24 -11.17 4.89
C ASN A 49 5.17 -10.95 5.97
N PRO A 50 5.54 -11.04 7.25
CA PRO A 50 4.63 -10.82 8.37
C PRO A 50 4.52 -9.34 8.78
N ASN A 51 4.62 -8.41 7.83
CA ASN A 51 4.71 -6.98 8.12
C ASN A 51 3.60 -6.18 7.46
N ILE A 52 3.11 -5.15 8.16
CA ILE A 52 2.30 -4.07 7.63
C ILE A 52 3.08 -2.76 7.78
N GLY A 53 3.07 -1.93 6.73
CA GLY A 53 3.81 -0.67 6.69
C GLY A 53 5.24 -0.81 6.15
N GLY A 54 6.08 0.14 6.51
CA GLY A 54 7.41 0.31 5.92
C GLY A 54 7.47 1.55 5.03
N SER A 55 8.62 1.84 4.45
CA SER A 55 8.84 3.05 3.64
C SER A 55 7.78 3.20 2.54
N SER A 56 7.08 4.34 2.51
CA SER A 56 5.89 4.66 1.71
C SER A 56 4.63 3.86 2.00
N LYS A 57 4.76 2.67 2.56
CA LYS A 57 3.63 1.78 2.85
C LYS A 57 2.88 2.19 4.11
N GLY A 58 3.59 2.64 5.16
CA GLY A 58 2.97 3.27 6.33
C GLY A 58 2.06 4.46 5.96
N HIS A 59 2.45 5.22 4.93
CA HIS A 59 1.64 6.30 4.38
C HIS A 59 0.30 5.76 3.81
N LEU A 60 0.36 4.69 3.01
CA LEU A 60 -0.86 4.06 2.45
C LEU A 60 -1.80 3.56 3.55
N VAL A 61 -1.27 2.89 4.58
CA VAL A 61 -2.09 2.39 5.70
C VAL A 61 -2.79 3.53 6.43
N ARG A 62 -2.05 4.61 6.73
CA ARG A 62 -2.62 5.81 7.37
C ARG A 62 -3.68 6.48 6.50
N GLU A 63 -3.49 6.52 5.18
CA GLU A 63 -4.47 7.07 4.24
C GLU A 63 -5.71 6.19 4.11
N VAL A 64 -5.55 4.87 4.08
CA VAL A 64 -6.67 3.90 4.14
C VAL A 64 -7.49 4.10 5.42
N ASP A 65 -6.83 4.21 6.57
CA ASP A 65 -7.49 4.49 7.84
C ASP A 65 -8.22 5.85 7.84
N ALA A 66 -7.57 6.89 7.31
CA ALA A 66 -8.15 8.24 7.24
C ALA A 66 -9.42 8.30 6.38
N LEU A 67 -9.57 7.42 5.39
CA LEU A 67 -10.79 7.25 4.60
C LEU A 67 -11.87 6.36 5.27
N GLY A 68 -11.54 5.69 6.36
CA GLY A 68 -12.45 4.79 7.08
C GLY A 68 -12.19 3.29 6.87
N GLY A 69 -11.02 2.92 6.31
CA GLY A 69 -10.60 1.54 6.14
C GLY A 69 -10.23 0.82 7.45
N GLU A 70 -9.89 -0.45 7.36
CA GLU A 70 -9.75 -1.34 8.51
C GLU A 70 -8.30 -1.78 8.79
N MET A 71 -7.42 -1.79 7.78
CA MET A 71 -6.05 -2.31 7.91
C MET A 71 -5.28 -1.69 9.08
N GLY A 72 -5.38 -0.36 9.27
CA GLY A 72 -4.71 0.34 10.37
C GLY A 72 -5.20 -0.09 11.74
N LYS A 73 -6.52 -0.21 11.93
CA LYS A 73 -7.12 -0.68 13.18
C LYS A 73 -6.78 -2.14 13.46
N ASN A 74 -6.79 -2.97 12.42
CA ASN A 74 -6.51 -4.40 12.53
C ASN A 74 -5.06 -4.65 12.95
N ILE A 75 -4.09 -3.96 12.36
CA ILE A 75 -2.68 -4.11 12.76
C ILE A 75 -2.42 -3.57 14.15
N ASP A 76 -3.06 -2.48 14.59
CA ASP A 76 -2.91 -1.94 15.95
C ASP A 76 -3.32 -2.94 17.03
N LYS A 77 -4.31 -3.81 16.75
CA LYS A 77 -4.72 -4.89 17.65
C LYS A 77 -3.78 -6.10 17.64
N THR A 78 -3.15 -6.37 16.49
CA THR A 78 -2.50 -7.67 16.22
C THR A 78 -1.00 -7.61 15.98
N PHE A 79 -0.38 -6.43 16.07
CA PHE A 79 1.07 -6.31 15.96
C PHE A 79 1.79 -6.99 17.15
N ILE A 80 3.00 -7.44 16.90
CA ILE A 80 3.90 -8.03 17.90
C ILE A 80 5.22 -7.24 18.03
N GLN A 81 5.51 -6.36 17.09
CA GLN A 81 6.56 -5.36 17.15
C GLN A 81 6.18 -4.16 16.28
N SER A 82 6.55 -2.96 16.70
CA SER A 82 6.35 -1.72 15.93
C SER A 82 7.62 -0.89 15.90
N LYS A 83 7.86 -0.23 14.77
CA LYS A 83 9.02 0.63 14.57
C LYS A 83 8.74 1.77 13.60
N MET A 84 9.21 2.96 13.95
CA MET A 84 9.25 4.10 13.04
C MET A 84 10.53 4.04 12.21
N LEU A 85 10.39 3.99 10.89
CA LEU A 85 11.52 3.98 9.96
C LEU A 85 11.86 5.38 9.47
N ASN A 86 13.11 5.56 9.04
CA ASN A 86 13.63 6.81 8.45
C ASN A 86 13.62 8.01 9.41
N THR A 87 13.68 7.82 10.72
CA THR A 87 13.68 8.88 11.75
C THR A 87 14.85 9.85 11.64
N SER A 88 15.97 9.42 11.03
CA SER A 88 17.11 10.30 10.72
C SER A 88 16.89 11.25 9.52
N LYS A 89 15.74 11.14 8.84
CA LYS A 89 15.35 11.96 7.69
C LYS A 89 14.20 12.88 8.08
N GLY A 90 13.80 13.77 7.15
CA GLY A 90 12.64 14.65 7.40
C GLY A 90 11.31 13.89 7.53
N PRO A 91 10.30 14.49 8.19
CA PRO A 91 9.04 13.83 8.54
C PRO A 91 8.23 13.31 7.35
N SER A 92 8.43 13.86 6.16
CA SER A 92 7.76 13.42 4.93
C SER A 92 8.06 11.98 4.50
N VAL A 93 9.08 11.35 5.07
CA VAL A 93 9.48 9.96 4.79
C VAL A 93 9.50 9.08 6.03
N HIS A 94 9.18 9.61 7.22
CA HIS A 94 8.92 8.79 8.41
C HIS A 94 7.83 7.78 8.07
N SER A 95 8.00 6.54 8.48
CA SER A 95 7.08 5.49 8.05
C SER A 95 6.97 4.40 9.10
N LEU A 96 5.76 4.18 9.58
CA LEU A 96 5.46 3.10 10.51
C LEU A 96 5.62 1.75 9.82
N ARG A 97 6.17 0.79 10.57
CA ARG A 97 6.23 -0.64 10.22
C ARG A 97 5.89 -1.45 11.45
N ALA A 98 4.95 -2.36 11.32
CA ALA A 98 4.60 -3.31 12.36
C ALA A 98 4.79 -4.75 11.89
N GLN A 99 5.40 -5.55 12.76
CA GLN A 99 5.40 -7.00 12.66
C GLN A 99 4.05 -7.51 13.17
N ALA A 100 3.34 -8.28 12.35
CA ALA A 100 2.06 -8.84 12.70
C ALA A 100 2.18 -10.26 13.29
N ASP A 101 1.32 -10.60 14.24
CA ASP A 101 0.90 -12.00 14.37
C ASP A 101 -0.03 -12.32 13.21
N LYS A 102 0.44 -13.08 12.23
CA LYS A 102 -0.30 -13.33 10.98
C LYS A 102 -1.65 -13.99 11.20
N ARG A 103 -1.74 -14.92 12.15
CA ARG A 103 -2.98 -15.63 12.45
C ARG A 103 -3.96 -14.73 13.15
N ALA A 104 -3.51 -14.00 14.16
CA ALA A 104 -4.33 -13.02 14.84
C ALA A 104 -4.84 -11.93 13.89
N TYR A 105 -3.99 -11.45 12.96
CA TYR A 105 -4.36 -10.45 11.96
C TYR A 105 -5.49 -10.95 11.03
N SER A 106 -5.35 -12.15 10.49
CA SER A 106 -6.37 -12.77 9.64
C SER A 106 -7.67 -13.03 10.41
N GLN A 107 -7.57 -13.55 11.62
CA GLN A 107 -8.72 -13.84 12.48
C GLN A 107 -9.49 -12.56 12.88
N GLU A 108 -8.78 -11.50 13.25
CA GLU A 108 -9.39 -10.22 13.62
C GLU A 108 -10.09 -9.55 12.41
N MET A 109 -9.47 -9.59 11.21
CA MET A 109 -10.12 -9.08 10.01
C MET A 109 -11.39 -9.88 9.67
N ARG A 110 -11.32 -11.20 9.76
CA ARG A 110 -12.48 -12.08 9.57
C ARG A 110 -13.58 -11.76 10.56
N HIS A 111 -13.24 -11.61 11.84
CA HIS A 111 -14.18 -11.22 12.89
C HIS A 111 -14.87 -9.88 12.57
N THR A 112 -14.11 -8.88 12.15
CA THR A 112 -14.63 -7.57 11.73
C THR A 112 -15.63 -7.72 10.57
N MET A 113 -15.28 -8.51 9.55
CA MET A 113 -16.15 -8.73 8.38
C MET A 113 -17.44 -9.49 8.75
N GLU A 114 -17.33 -10.54 9.57
CA GLU A 114 -18.49 -11.34 10.03
C GLU A 114 -19.47 -10.53 10.89
N ASN A 115 -19.00 -9.48 11.58
CA ASN A 115 -19.81 -8.59 12.41
C ASN A 115 -20.17 -7.26 11.72
N THR A 116 -19.93 -7.13 10.42
CA THR A 116 -20.34 -5.95 9.66
C THR A 116 -21.72 -6.19 9.05
N ASP A 117 -22.67 -5.32 9.37
CA ASP A 117 -24.02 -5.37 8.81
C ASP A 117 -23.96 -5.33 7.27
N LYS A 118 -24.90 -6.04 6.61
CA LYS A 118 -25.03 -6.12 5.16
C LYS A 118 -23.85 -6.76 4.44
N LEU A 119 -22.96 -7.46 5.15
CA LEU A 119 -21.84 -8.18 4.56
C LEU A 119 -22.00 -9.69 4.74
N THR A 120 -22.13 -10.39 3.63
CA THR A 120 -22.17 -11.87 3.58
C THR A 120 -20.83 -12.40 3.10
N ILE A 121 -20.28 -13.40 3.79
CA ILE A 121 -19.06 -14.11 3.39
C ILE A 121 -19.45 -15.47 2.82
N ARG A 122 -18.97 -15.80 1.63
CA ARG A 122 -19.25 -17.08 0.98
C ARG A 122 -17.97 -17.76 0.51
N GLN A 123 -17.73 -18.97 0.95
CA GLN A 123 -16.68 -19.82 0.39
C GLN A 123 -17.18 -20.46 -0.90
N ALA A 124 -16.72 -19.95 -2.04
CA ALA A 124 -16.95 -20.50 -3.36
C ALA A 124 -15.98 -19.87 -4.37
N GLU A 125 -15.67 -20.60 -5.43
CA GLU A 125 -14.96 -20.07 -6.58
C GLU A 125 -15.97 -19.45 -7.56
N VAL A 126 -15.80 -18.19 -7.93
CA VAL A 126 -16.52 -17.54 -9.02
C VAL A 126 -15.82 -17.91 -10.33
N CYS A 127 -16.57 -18.41 -11.30
CA CYS A 127 -16.02 -18.87 -12.59
C CYS A 127 -16.48 -18.03 -13.78
N LYS A 128 -17.53 -17.22 -13.64
CA LYS A 128 -18.06 -16.42 -14.76
C LYS A 128 -18.64 -15.10 -14.28
N LEU A 129 -18.44 -14.04 -15.08
CA LEU A 129 -19.13 -12.75 -14.96
C LEU A 129 -20.29 -12.72 -15.94
N LEU A 130 -21.40 -12.15 -15.52
CA LEU A 130 -22.58 -11.89 -16.36
C LEU A 130 -22.64 -10.42 -16.68
N VAL A 131 -22.86 -10.09 -17.95
CA VAL A 131 -23.03 -8.71 -18.44
C VAL A 131 -24.33 -8.60 -19.23
N ASP A 132 -24.94 -7.43 -19.21
CA ASP A 132 -26.13 -7.12 -20.00
C ASP A 132 -25.77 -6.69 -21.44
N GLU A 133 -26.78 -6.42 -22.25
CA GLU A 133 -26.64 -5.99 -23.65
C GLU A 133 -25.89 -4.64 -23.79
N ASN A 134 -25.81 -3.85 -22.73
CA ASN A 134 -25.10 -2.57 -22.68
C ASN A 134 -23.69 -2.67 -22.09
N ASN A 135 -23.15 -3.89 -21.93
CA ASN A 135 -21.88 -4.16 -21.27
C ASN A 135 -21.81 -3.69 -19.80
N ASN A 136 -22.91 -3.74 -19.06
CA ASN A 136 -22.89 -3.52 -17.62
C ASN A 136 -22.95 -4.87 -16.88
N ILE A 137 -22.26 -4.96 -15.76
CA ILE A 137 -22.36 -6.11 -14.87
C ILE A 137 -23.81 -6.30 -14.41
N ASN A 138 -24.28 -7.56 -14.42
CA ASN A 138 -25.57 -7.93 -13.85
C ASN A 138 -25.51 -9.17 -12.95
N GLY A 139 -24.35 -9.81 -12.79
CA GLY A 139 -24.18 -10.93 -11.88
C GLY A 139 -22.89 -11.72 -12.05
N VAL A 140 -22.78 -12.77 -11.25
CA VAL A 140 -21.67 -13.72 -11.28
C VAL A 140 -22.20 -15.16 -11.16
N VAL A 141 -21.43 -16.12 -11.66
CA VAL A 141 -21.73 -17.56 -11.54
C VAL A 141 -20.60 -18.23 -10.78
N THR A 142 -20.94 -19.03 -9.77
CA THR A 142 -19.97 -19.85 -9.06
C THR A 142 -19.70 -21.17 -9.80
N TYR A 143 -18.60 -21.84 -9.47
CA TYR A 143 -18.24 -23.13 -10.06
C TYR A 143 -19.30 -24.22 -9.83
N SER A 144 -20.07 -24.11 -8.74
CA SER A 144 -21.22 -24.99 -8.47
C SER A 144 -22.47 -24.68 -9.32
N GLY A 145 -22.44 -23.63 -10.14
CA GLY A 145 -23.55 -23.23 -11.01
C GLY A 145 -24.57 -22.28 -10.38
N ALA A 146 -24.35 -21.82 -9.14
CA ALA A 146 -25.21 -20.81 -8.52
C ALA A 146 -25.00 -19.44 -9.14
N ILE A 147 -26.08 -18.68 -9.31
CA ILE A 147 -26.09 -17.32 -9.90
C ILE A 147 -26.34 -16.30 -8.78
N TYR A 148 -25.51 -15.27 -8.75
CA TYR A 148 -25.64 -14.14 -7.83
C TYR A 148 -25.77 -12.87 -8.67
N HIS A 149 -27.00 -12.34 -8.72
CA HIS A 149 -27.29 -11.09 -9.42
C HIS A 149 -26.76 -9.90 -8.63
N CYS A 150 -26.16 -8.93 -9.31
CA CYS A 150 -25.63 -7.73 -8.66
C CYS A 150 -25.54 -6.54 -9.62
N LYS A 151 -25.36 -5.35 -9.07
CA LYS A 151 -25.21 -4.09 -9.80
C LYS A 151 -23.74 -3.73 -10.04
N CYS A 152 -22.84 -4.25 -9.23
CA CYS A 152 -21.40 -4.05 -9.39
C CYS A 152 -20.59 -5.24 -8.87
N VAL A 153 -19.38 -5.39 -9.42
CA VAL A 153 -18.41 -6.43 -9.03
C VAL A 153 -17.04 -5.79 -8.81
N VAL A 154 -16.36 -6.17 -7.74
CA VAL A 154 -14.95 -5.82 -7.50
C VAL A 154 -14.09 -7.09 -7.60
N LEU A 155 -13.17 -7.13 -8.58
CA LEU A 155 -12.19 -8.19 -8.74
C LEU A 155 -11.00 -7.93 -7.81
N ALA A 156 -10.76 -8.84 -6.85
CA ALA A 156 -9.68 -8.75 -5.87
C ALA A 156 -8.98 -10.10 -5.68
N THR A 157 -8.73 -10.82 -6.79
CA THR A 157 -8.28 -12.22 -6.81
C THR A 157 -6.83 -12.42 -6.34
N GLY A 158 -6.07 -11.35 -6.17
CA GLY A 158 -4.70 -11.38 -5.64
C GLY A 158 -3.76 -12.25 -6.46
N THR A 159 -3.16 -13.26 -5.83
CA THR A 159 -2.24 -14.21 -6.47
C THR A 159 -2.87 -15.59 -6.71
N TYR A 160 -4.20 -15.72 -6.63
CA TYR A 160 -4.87 -17.02 -6.71
C TYR A 160 -5.33 -17.40 -8.12
N LEU A 161 -5.47 -16.42 -9.04
CA LEU A 161 -6.01 -16.70 -10.37
C LEU A 161 -4.97 -17.41 -11.24
N LYS A 162 -5.30 -18.66 -11.65
CA LYS A 162 -4.37 -19.59 -12.32
C LYS A 162 -3.01 -19.66 -11.64
N ALA A 163 -3.03 -19.69 -10.30
CA ALA A 163 -1.82 -19.70 -9.47
C ALA A 163 -1.05 -21.00 -9.62
N ARG A 164 0.28 -20.87 -9.68
CA ARG A 164 1.22 -21.99 -9.74
C ARG A 164 2.41 -21.72 -8.84
N CYS A 165 2.63 -22.56 -7.83
CA CYS A 165 3.79 -22.49 -6.93
C CYS A 165 4.91 -23.37 -7.45
N ILE A 166 6.14 -22.82 -7.55
CA ILE A 166 7.27 -23.44 -8.24
C ILE A 166 8.53 -23.34 -7.36
N TYR A 167 9.23 -24.46 -7.19
CA TYR A 167 10.59 -24.52 -6.63
C TYR A 167 11.32 -25.74 -7.22
N GLY A 168 12.56 -25.56 -7.70
CA GLY A 168 13.26 -26.58 -8.46
C GLY A 168 12.39 -27.13 -9.61
N ASP A 169 12.32 -28.43 -9.74
CA ASP A 169 11.53 -29.12 -10.75
C ASP A 169 10.05 -29.31 -10.36
N ILE A 170 9.66 -28.84 -9.16
CA ILE A 170 8.30 -29.00 -8.63
C ILE A 170 7.44 -27.83 -9.06
N SER A 171 6.30 -28.13 -9.67
CA SER A 171 5.27 -27.16 -10.06
C SER A 171 3.91 -27.62 -9.58
N ASN A 172 3.32 -26.91 -8.62
CA ASN A 172 2.01 -27.23 -8.05
C ASN A 172 1.00 -26.17 -8.48
N GLU A 173 -0.14 -26.60 -9.04
CA GLU A 173 -1.26 -25.71 -9.39
C GLU A 173 -2.05 -25.32 -8.13
N THR A 174 -1.40 -24.61 -7.22
CA THR A 174 -1.96 -24.15 -5.95
C THR A 174 -1.73 -22.66 -5.78
N GLY A 175 -2.58 -22.04 -4.96
CA GLY A 175 -2.34 -20.73 -4.39
C GLY A 175 -1.29 -20.77 -3.26
N PRO A 176 -1.03 -19.63 -2.60
CA PRO A 176 -0.09 -19.55 -1.48
C PRO A 176 -0.39 -20.57 -0.38
N ASN A 177 0.65 -21.09 0.26
CA ASN A 177 0.56 -22.06 1.36
C ASN A 177 -0.19 -23.36 1.02
N GLY A 178 -0.21 -23.75 -0.25
CA GLY A 178 -0.91 -24.97 -0.71
C GLY A 178 -2.43 -24.87 -0.77
N LEU A 179 -2.99 -23.65 -0.65
CA LEU A 179 -4.43 -23.43 -0.79
C LEU A 179 -4.87 -23.60 -2.26
N GLN A 180 -6.15 -23.86 -2.47
CA GLN A 180 -6.71 -24.04 -3.81
C GLN A 180 -6.46 -22.80 -4.69
N SER A 181 -6.02 -23.03 -5.93
CA SER A 181 -5.95 -22.01 -6.98
C SER A 181 -7.35 -21.78 -7.56
N ALA A 182 -7.67 -20.54 -7.96
CA ALA A 182 -8.87 -20.21 -8.74
C ALA A 182 -8.53 -20.32 -10.23
N THR A 183 -9.08 -21.29 -10.93
CA THR A 183 -8.65 -21.59 -12.30
C THR A 183 -9.65 -21.26 -13.39
N HIS A 184 -10.91 -21.01 -13.03
CA HIS A 184 -12.00 -20.95 -14.00
C HIS A 184 -12.40 -19.53 -14.45
N LEU A 185 -12.11 -18.49 -13.66
CA LEU A 185 -12.54 -17.12 -13.98
C LEU A 185 -11.77 -16.48 -15.15
N THR A 186 -10.51 -16.86 -15.38
CA THR A 186 -9.66 -16.26 -16.42
C THR A 186 -10.29 -16.30 -17.80
N ASP A 187 -10.94 -17.41 -18.15
CA ASP A 187 -11.50 -17.58 -19.49
C ASP A 187 -12.70 -16.66 -19.70
N SER A 188 -13.57 -16.50 -18.70
CA SER A 188 -14.64 -15.51 -18.71
C SER A 188 -14.13 -14.07 -18.86
N LEU A 189 -13.02 -13.71 -18.19
CA LEU A 189 -12.41 -12.38 -18.33
C LEU A 189 -11.88 -12.15 -19.75
N LYS A 190 -11.25 -13.16 -20.38
CA LYS A 190 -10.78 -13.08 -21.76
C LYS A 190 -11.93 -12.98 -22.77
N GLU A 191 -13.01 -13.72 -22.55
CA GLU A 191 -14.23 -13.64 -23.38
C GLU A 191 -14.83 -12.22 -23.38
N LEU A 192 -14.72 -11.50 -22.26
CA LEU A 192 -15.12 -10.11 -22.13
C LEU A 192 -14.11 -9.11 -22.72
N GLY A 193 -13.02 -9.60 -23.35
CA GLY A 193 -11.99 -8.77 -23.98
C GLY A 193 -11.03 -8.09 -22.98
N ILE A 194 -10.93 -8.61 -21.76
CA ILE A 194 -9.99 -8.11 -20.76
C ILE A 194 -8.58 -8.61 -21.08
N GLU A 195 -7.64 -7.70 -21.24
CA GLU A 195 -6.22 -8.00 -21.48
C GLU A 195 -5.57 -8.50 -20.20
N MET A 196 -4.97 -9.68 -20.28
CA MET A 196 -4.35 -10.37 -19.15
C MET A 196 -2.83 -10.40 -19.29
N PHE A 197 -2.14 -10.25 -18.16
CA PHE A 197 -0.71 -10.50 -18.01
C PHE A 197 -0.47 -11.67 -17.05
N ARG A 198 0.79 -12.13 -17.02
CA ARG A 198 1.22 -13.12 -16.05
C ARG A 198 2.42 -12.60 -15.29
N PHE A 199 2.27 -12.43 -13.97
CA PHE A 199 3.33 -11.99 -13.10
C PHE A 199 3.76 -13.11 -12.14
N LYS A 200 4.94 -12.92 -11.57
CA LYS A 200 5.44 -13.80 -10.51
C LYS A 200 5.80 -12.98 -9.28
N THR A 201 5.68 -13.58 -8.12
CA THR A 201 6.32 -13.15 -6.89
C THR A 201 6.97 -14.35 -6.20
N GLY A 202 7.52 -14.17 -5.02
CA GLY A 202 8.13 -15.26 -4.28
C GLY A 202 8.09 -15.01 -2.79
N THR A 203 8.35 -16.06 -2.04
CA THR A 203 8.45 -16.02 -0.58
C THR A 203 9.65 -16.87 -0.13
N PRO A 204 10.36 -16.49 0.94
CA PRO A 204 11.42 -17.30 1.50
C PRO A 204 10.88 -18.48 2.32
N ALA A 205 11.78 -19.36 2.72
CA ALA A 205 11.46 -20.45 3.63
C ALA A 205 10.98 -19.96 5.00
N ARG A 206 10.23 -20.82 5.68
CA ARG A 206 9.95 -20.72 7.12
C ARG A 206 10.77 -21.78 7.84
N VAL A 207 11.32 -21.38 8.97
CA VAL A 207 12.23 -22.23 9.75
C VAL A 207 11.77 -22.31 11.21
N ASP A 208 12.18 -23.36 11.90
CA ASP A 208 11.86 -23.56 13.31
C ASP A 208 12.77 -22.72 14.20
N LYS A 209 12.20 -21.80 14.96
CA LYS A 209 12.87 -20.92 15.93
C LYS A 209 13.85 -21.66 16.85
N ARG A 210 13.51 -22.90 17.27
CA ARG A 210 14.32 -23.71 18.18
C ARG A 210 15.65 -24.20 17.58
N SER A 211 15.77 -24.11 16.25
CA SER A 211 16.97 -24.53 15.51
C SER A 211 17.90 -23.37 15.14
N ILE A 212 17.58 -22.14 15.60
CA ILE A 212 18.34 -20.92 15.30
C ILE A 212 19.26 -20.58 16.48
N ASP A 213 20.51 -20.23 16.18
CA ASP A 213 21.45 -19.67 17.14
C ASP A 213 21.46 -18.13 17.08
N PHE A 214 20.59 -17.51 17.86
CA PHE A 214 20.45 -16.06 17.92
C PHE A 214 21.68 -15.34 18.47
N SER A 215 22.61 -16.04 19.17
CA SER A 215 23.84 -15.43 19.69
C SER A 215 24.77 -14.91 18.59
N LYS A 216 24.60 -15.42 17.36
CA LYS A 216 25.38 -15.03 16.18
C LYS A 216 24.69 -13.93 15.34
N MET A 217 23.59 -13.40 15.81
CA MET A 217 22.77 -12.43 15.07
C MET A 217 22.63 -11.12 15.83
N GLN A 218 22.35 -10.03 15.10
CA GLN A 218 22.09 -8.74 15.70
C GLN A 218 20.60 -8.60 16.03
N GLU A 219 20.27 -8.40 17.31
CA GLU A 219 18.91 -8.16 17.76
C GLU A 219 18.38 -6.83 17.21
N GLN A 220 17.15 -6.84 16.72
CA GLN A 220 16.41 -5.69 16.21
C GLN A 220 15.14 -5.49 17.05
N LYS A 221 15.22 -4.61 18.04
CA LYS A 221 14.09 -4.28 18.93
C LYS A 221 13.12 -3.32 18.25
N GLY A 222 11.86 -3.36 18.67
CA GLY A 222 10.87 -2.34 18.37
C GLY A 222 11.17 -1.01 19.09
N ASP A 223 10.39 0.02 18.78
CA ASP A 223 10.48 1.30 19.47
C ASP A 223 9.91 1.17 20.89
N GLU A 224 10.51 1.89 21.86
CA GLU A 224 10.05 1.88 23.27
C GLU A 224 8.62 2.42 23.39
N ARG A 225 8.31 3.49 22.64
CA ARG A 225 6.97 4.04 22.54
C ARG A 225 6.35 3.71 21.18
N VAL A 226 5.28 2.97 21.20
CA VAL A 226 4.54 2.57 20.00
C VAL A 226 3.62 3.69 19.55
N VAL A 227 3.69 4.03 18.27
CA VAL A 227 2.74 4.92 17.60
C VAL A 227 1.73 4.07 16.84
N PRO A 228 0.41 4.19 17.07
CA PRO A 228 -0.60 3.41 16.36
C PRO A 228 -0.72 3.83 14.90
N PHE A 229 -1.15 2.91 14.02
CA PHE A 229 -1.46 3.22 12.63
C PHE A 229 -2.79 3.97 12.47
N SER A 230 -3.82 3.55 13.20
CA SER A 230 -5.13 4.19 13.12
C SER A 230 -5.17 5.47 13.95
N PHE A 231 -5.77 6.52 13.38
CA PHE A 231 -6.04 7.77 14.07
C PHE A 231 -7.16 7.64 15.13
N THR A 232 -7.82 6.48 15.20
CA THR A 232 -8.86 6.20 16.21
C THR A 232 -8.37 5.33 17.35
N THR A 233 -7.19 4.73 17.21
CA THR A 233 -6.59 3.91 18.27
C THR A 233 -5.98 4.82 19.35
N ASP A 234 -6.35 4.57 20.60
CA ASP A 234 -5.72 5.23 21.74
C ASP A 234 -4.23 4.86 21.82
N PRO A 235 -3.30 5.81 21.76
CA PRO A 235 -1.86 5.55 21.84
C PRO A 235 -1.43 4.76 23.09
N GLU A 236 -2.12 4.92 24.21
CA GLU A 236 -1.79 4.17 25.44
C GLU A 236 -2.25 2.70 25.37
N SER A 237 -3.28 2.40 24.58
CA SER A 237 -3.81 1.03 24.42
C SER A 237 -2.86 0.10 23.65
N VAL A 238 -1.91 0.64 22.91
CA VAL A 238 -0.95 -0.12 22.09
C VAL A 238 0.41 -0.31 22.77
N GLN A 239 0.59 0.23 23.97
CA GLN A 239 1.83 0.03 24.75
C GLN A 239 1.84 -1.38 25.33
N LYS A 240 2.74 -2.25 24.88
CA LYS A 240 2.87 -3.64 25.33
C LYS A 240 4.28 -4.18 25.09
N ASP A 241 4.61 -5.29 25.74
CA ASP A 241 5.85 -6.01 25.48
C ASP A 241 5.94 -6.45 24.01
N GLN A 242 7.08 -6.26 23.40
CA GLN A 242 7.32 -6.53 22.00
C GLN A 242 8.36 -7.65 21.83
N VAL A 243 8.19 -8.43 20.74
CA VAL A 243 9.17 -9.43 20.33
C VAL A 243 10.28 -8.79 19.50
N SER A 244 11.47 -9.40 19.52
CA SER A 244 12.57 -8.96 18.67
C SER A 244 12.57 -9.66 17.32
N CYS A 245 12.99 -8.93 16.28
CA CYS A 245 13.48 -9.49 15.04
C CYS A 245 15.02 -9.60 15.11
N TRP A 246 15.64 -10.29 14.16
CA TRP A 246 17.09 -10.50 14.16
C TRP A 246 17.65 -10.26 12.77
N LEU A 247 18.89 -9.78 12.71
CA LEU A 247 19.60 -9.50 11.47
C LEU A 247 20.86 -10.37 11.40
N THR A 248 21.03 -11.05 10.29
CA THR A 248 22.24 -11.76 9.89
C THR A 248 22.52 -11.49 8.42
N TYR A 249 23.50 -12.19 7.84
CA TYR A 249 23.95 -11.95 6.47
C TYR A 249 24.25 -13.25 5.74
N THR A 250 24.04 -13.26 4.43
CA THR A 250 24.65 -14.26 3.55
C THR A 250 26.17 -14.04 3.51
N ASN A 251 26.91 -14.99 2.95
CA ASN A 251 28.36 -14.92 2.79
C ASN A 251 28.78 -15.50 1.43
N GLU A 252 30.06 -15.49 1.13
CA GLU A 252 30.59 -15.97 -0.16
C GLU A 252 30.24 -17.46 -0.40
N GLN A 253 30.26 -18.29 0.63
CA GLN A 253 29.86 -19.71 0.51
C GLN A 253 28.38 -19.84 0.12
N THR A 254 27.51 -19.01 0.71
CA THR A 254 26.08 -18.94 0.32
C THR A 254 25.96 -18.59 -1.17
N HIS A 255 26.71 -17.57 -1.62
CA HIS A 255 26.67 -17.10 -2.98
C HIS A 255 27.23 -18.12 -3.98
N GLU A 256 28.27 -18.87 -3.62
CA GLU A 256 28.84 -19.92 -4.46
C GLU A 256 27.86 -21.08 -4.67
N ILE A 257 27.19 -21.52 -3.61
CA ILE A 257 26.12 -22.54 -3.72
C ILE A 257 25.04 -22.07 -4.69
N ILE A 258 24.60 -20.80 -4.59
CA ILE A 258 23.59 -20.25 -5.49
C ILE A 258 24.11 -20.19 -6.93
N ARG A 259 25.31 -19.66 -7.17
CA ARG A 259 25.90 -19.53 -8.52
C ARG A 259 26.07 -20.88 -9.21
N SER A 260 26.53 -21.90 -8.47
CA SER A 260 26.77 -23.24 -9.02
C SER A 260 25.48 -24.03 -9.33
N ASN A 261 24.31 -23.54 -8.89
CA ASN A 261 23.01 -24.16 -9.13
C ASN A 261 22.03 -23.27 -9.91
N LEU A 262 22.48 -22.22 -10.59
CA LEU A 262 21.60 -21.32 -11.36
C LEU A 262 20.85 -22.04 -12.49
N ASP A 263 21.46 -23.04 -13.11
CA ASP A 263 20.85 -23.89 -14.14
C ASP A 263 19.65 -24.71 -13.61
N ARG A 264 19.62 -24.97 -12.29
CA ARG A 264 18.53 -25.68 -11.60
C ARG A 264 17.44 -24.71 -11.07
N SER A 265 17.65 -23.40 -11.19
CA SER A 265 16.66 -22.41 -10.77
C SER A 265 15.54 -22.27 -11.82
N PRO A 266 14.27 -22.44 -11.47
CA PRO A 266 13.14 -22.23 -12.38
C PRO A 266 13.13 -20.83 -13.02
N LEU A 267 13.71 -19.85 -12.35
CA LEU A 267 13.84 -18.48 -12.85
C LEU A 267 14.82 -18.37 -14.04
N TYR A 268 15.91 -19.14 -14.01
CA TYR A 268 16.97 -19.11 -15.02
C TYR A 268 16.84 -20.22 -16.05
N SER A 269 16.18 -21.34 -15.73
CA SER A 269 15.90 -22.44 -16.66
C SER A 269 14.71 -22.19 -17.61
N GLY A 270 13.98 -21.07 -17.43
CA GLY A 270 12.85 -20.72 -18.29
C GLY A 270 11.52 -21.40 -17.94
N VAL A 271 11.43 -22.08 -16.80
CA VAL A 271 10.18 -22.67 -16.29
C VAL A 271 9.20 -21.59 -15.83
N ILE A 272 9.72 -20.51 -15.26
CA ILE A 272 8.95 -19.33 -14.86
C ILE A 272 8.87 -18.36 -16.04
N HIS A 273 7.65 -18.06 -16.49
CA HIS A 273 7.38 -17.13 -17.58
C HIS A 273 6.93 -15.74 -17.07
N GLY A 274 6.42 -15.67 -15.85
CA GLY A 274 5.93 -14.43 -15.25
C GLY A 274 7.05 -13.46 -14.89
N THR A 275 6.85 -12.17 -15.18
CA THR A 275 7.78 -11.12 -14.77
C THR A 275 7.72 -10.90 -13.25
N GLY A 276 8.88 -10.87 -12.61
CA GLY A 276 9.01 -10.66 -11.16
C GLY A 276 9.21 -9.19 -10.78
N PRO A 277 8.96 -8.84 -9.51
CA PRO A 277 9.11 -7.47 -9.02
C PRO A 277 10.58 -7.05 -8.89
N ARG A 278 10.93 -5.90 -9.43
CA ARG A 278 12.29 -5.33 -9.41
C ARG A 278 12.80 -5.07 -7.98
N TYR A 279 11.90 -4.67 -7.08
CA TYR A 279 12.24 -4.24 -5.72
C TYR A 279 12.07 -5.32 -4.64
N CYS A 280 11.76 -6.54 -5.05
CA CYS A 280 11.76 -7.73 -4.20
C CYS A 280 12.36 -8.90 -4.99
N PRO A 281 13.62 -8.78 -5.43
CA PRO A 281 14.27 -9.85 -6.18
C PRO A 281 14.48 -11.07 -5.29
N SER A 282 14.48 -12.24 -5.90
CA SER A 282 14.92 -13.46 -5.22
C SER A 282 16.40 -13.38 -4.83
N ILE A 283 16.86 -14.26 -3.94
CA ILE A 283 18.27 -14.23 -3.53
C ILE A 283 19.19 -14.57 -4.70
N GLU A 284 18.80 -15.47 -5.60
CA GLU A 284 19.53 -15.79 -6.82
C GLU A 284 19.66 -14.56 -7.73
N ASP A 285 18.61 -13.76 -7.89
CA ASP A 285 18.67 -12.49 -8.62
C ASP A 285 19.61 -11.48 -7.98
N LYS A 286 19.64 -11.40 -6.64
CA LYS A 286 20.55 -10.49 -5.93
C LYS A 286 22.00 -10.88 -6.15
N VAL A 287 22.32 -12.18 -6.02
CA VAL A 287 23.67 -12.72 -6.19
C VAL A 287 24.19 -12.50 -7.62
N VAL A 288 23.32 -12.60 -8.62
CA VAL A 288 23.70 -12.36 -10.02
C VAL A 288 23.81 -10.87 -10.34
N ARG A 289 22.80 -10.06 -9.96
CA ARG A 289 22.74 -8.62 -10.32
C ARG A 289 23.71 -7.76 -9.52
N PHE A 290 24.05 -8.15 -8.30
CA PHE A 290 24.94 -7.45 -7.38
C PHE A 290 26.13 -8.34 -7.03
N ALA A 291 26.79 -8.88 -8.06
CA ALA A 291 27.90 -9.81 -7.92
C ALA A 291 29.14 -9.20 -7.22
N ASP A 292 29.21 -7.87 -7.14
CA ASP A 292 30.23 -7.10 -6.40
C ASP A 292 29.97 -7.08 -4.88
N LYS A 293 28.79 -7.55 -4.41
CA LYS A 293 28.48 -7.62 -3.00
C LYS A 293 28.86 -8.98 -2.43
N ASP A 294 29.65 -8.97 -1.37
CA ASP A 294 30.10 -10.15 -0.64
C ASP A 294 29.04 -10.71 0.33
N HIS A 295 28.01 -9.92 0.66
CA HIS A 295 26.92 -10.33 1.54
C HIS A 295 25.63 -9.57 1.28
N HIS A 296 24.50 -10.18 1.64
CA HIS A 296 23.15 -9.58 1.64
C HIS A 296 22.50 -9.75 3.01
N GLN A 297 21.71 -8.78 3.42
CA GLN A 297 20.96 -8.80 4.68
C GLN A 297 19.90 -9.91 4.68
N VAL A 298 19.84 -10.64 5.80
CA VAL A 298 18.83 -11.65 6.09
C VAL A 298 18.15 -11.28 7.41
N PHE A 299 16.84 -11.01 7.34
CA PHE A 299 16.03 -10.70 8.51
C PHE A 299 15.32 -11.96 8.99
N ILE A 300 15.45 -12.27 10.26
CA ILE A 300 14.77 -13.38 10.92
C ILE A 300 13.59 -12.79 11.69
N GLU A 301 12.38 -13.05 11.22
CA GLU A 301 11.17 -12.38 11.68
C GLU A 301 10.14 -13.40 12.19
N PRO A 302 9.63 -13.27 13.42
CA PRO A 302 8.60 -14.18 13.94
C PRO A 302 7.28 -14.01 13.16
N GLU A 303 6.63 -15.11 12.84
CA GLU A 303 5.32 -15.09 12.16
C GLU A 303 4.12 -14.96 13.11
N GLY A 304 4.34 -15.04 14.42
CA GLY A 304 3.31 -14.90 15.43
C GLY A 304 3.80 -15.26 16.83
N LEU A 305 2.97 -15.03 17.84
CA LEU A 305 3.30 -15.31 19.26
C LEU A 305 3.19 -16.79 19.61
N TYR A 306 2.29 -17.52 18.96
CA TYR A 306 1.96 -18.90 19.26
C TYR A 306 2.47 -19.90 18.22
N THR A 307 3.55 -19.53 17.52
CA THR A 307 4.22 -20.40 16.54
C THR A 307 5.73 -20.29 16.68
N ASN A 308 6.45 -21.36 16.34
CA ASN A 308 7.90 -21.37 16.21
C ASN A 308 8.36 -21.04 14.77
N GLU A 309 7.44 -20.73 13.86
CA GLU A 309 7.80 -20.38 12.50
C GLU A 309 8.46 -18.99 12.45
N MET A 310 9.65 -18.95 11.86
CA MET A 310 10.40 -17.71 11.58
C MET A 310 10.53 -17.53 10.08
N TYR A 311 10.29 -16.32 9.62
CA TYR A 311 10.39 -15.89 8.23
C TYR A 311 11.83 -15.43 7.93
N LEU A 312 12.42 -15.91 6.82
CA LEU A 312 13.78 -15.54 6.40
C LEU A 312 13.75 -14.39 5.40
N GLY A 313 13.47 -13.18 5.88
CA GLY A 313 13.40 -11.97 5.05
C GLY A 313 14.68 -11.73 4.26
N GLY A 314 14.54 -11.52 2.94
CA GLY A 314 15.68 -11.32 2.05
C GLY A 314 16.17 -12.58 1.31
N MET A 315 15.68 -13.77 1.70
CA MET A 315 16.06 -15.08 1.14
C MET A 315 14.96 -15.72 0.29
N SER A 316 14.08 -14.91 -0.31
CA SER A 316 13.08 -15.41 -1.28
C SER A 316 13.79 -16.16 -2.41
N SER A 317 13.33 -17.36 -2.74
CA SER A 317 13.99 -18.22 -3.73
C SER A 317 13.01 -19.17 -4.40
N SER A 318 13.37 -19.65 -5.59
CA SER A 318 12.74 -20.77 -6.25
C SER A 318 13.68 -21.97 -6.45
N MET A 319 14.85 -21.95 -5.85
CA MET A 319 15.83 -23.04 -5.92
C MET A 319 15.25 -24.37 -5.46
N PRO A 320 15.78 -25.53 -5.93
CA PRO A 320 15.41 -26.84 -5.42
C PRO A 320 15.61 -26.97 -3.90
N GLU A 321 14.88 -27.87 -3.27
CA GLU A 321 14.89 -28.06 -1.82
C GLU A 321 16.28 -28.36 -1.24
N ASP A 322 17.07 -29.20 -1.90
CA ASP A 322 18.44 -29.50 -1.51
C ASP A 322 19.34 -28.27 -1.52
N VAL A 323 19.22 -27.41 -2.55
CA VAL A 323 19.97 -26.15 -2.64
C VAL A 323 19.52 -25.16 -1.57
N GLN A 324 18.21 -25.07 -1.31
CA GLN A 324 17.69 -24.25 -0.21
C GLN A 324 18.28 -24.70 1.14
N TYR A 325 18.32 -25.99 1.38
CA TYR A 325 18.91 -26.57 2.58
C TYR A 325 20.40 -26.18 2.71
N GLU A 326 21.18 -26.42 1.68
CA GLU A 326 22.61 -26.11 1.67
C GLU A 326 22.89 -24.61 1.88
N MET A 327 22.22 -23.72 1.14
CA MET A 327 22.47 -22.28 1.23
C MET A 327 22.09 -21.69 2.60
N TYR A 328 21.01 -22.17 3.25
CA TYR A 328 20.63 -21.66 4.57
C TYR A 328 21.64 -22.08 5.65
N HIS A 329 22.21 -23.29 5.58
CA HIS A 329 23.19 -23.78 6.55
C HIS A 329 24.55 -23.06 6.49
N THR A 330 24.80 -22.23 5.47
CA THR A 330 26.00 -21.37 5.42
C THR A 330 25.81 -20.03 6.12
N VAL A 331 24.58 -19.64 6.46
CA VAL A 331 24.27 -18.34 7.07
C VAL A 331 24.52 -18.40 8.57
N ALA A 332 25.22 -17.41 9.13
CA ALA A 332 25.55 -17.35 10.55
C ALA A 332 24.28 -17.40 11.43
N GLY A 333 24.25 -18.35 12.36
CA GLY A 333 23.12 -18.64 13.23
C GLY A 333 22.07 -19.58 12.65
N LEU A 334 22.19 -19.98 11.37
CA LEU A 334 21.31 -20.93 10.70
C LEU A 334 22.01 -22.28 10.40
N GLU A 335 23.19 -22.53 10.91
CA GLU A 335 24.01 -23.71 10.60
C GLU A 335 23.30 -25.05 10.94
N ASN A 336 22.36 -25.03 11.86
CA ASN A 336 21.57 -26.21 12.26
C ASN A 336 20.07 -26.03 12.00
N VAL A 337 19.70 -25.07 11.12
CA VAL A 337 18.32 -24.68 10.91
C VAL A 337 17.47 -25.81 10.33
N LYS A 338 16.23 -25.92 10.82
CA LYS A 338 15.22 -26.86 10.30
C LYS A 338 14.18 -26.09 9.51
N ILE A 339 14.02 -26.44 8.24
CA ILE A 339 13.03 -25.85 7.36
C ILE A 339 11.65 -26.44 7.72
N VAL A 340 10.68 -25.55 7.95
CA VAL A 340 9.26 -25.90 8.17
C VAL A 340 8.49 -25.87 6.84
N ARG A 341 8.80 -24.87 6.01
CA ARG A 341 8.23 -24.70 4.66
C ARG A 341 9.31 -24.20 3.72
N ASN A 342 9.37 -24.79 2.54
CA ASN A 342 10.32 -24.35 1.50
C ASN A 342 9.97 -22.96 0.98
N ALA A 343 10.98 -22.23 0.50
CA ALA A 343 10.78 -21.08 -0.35
C ALA A 343 10.17 -21.52 -1.70
N TYR A 344 9.38 -20.65 -2.31
CA TYR A 344 8.82 -20.89 -3.64
C TYR A 344 8.58 -19.57 -4.39
N ALA A 345 8.57 -19.65 -5.70
CA ALA A 345 7.98 -18.63 -6.55
C ALA A 345 6.51 -18.96 -6.81
N ILE A 346 5.67 -17.96 -6.96
CA ILE A 346 4.29 -18.11 -7.39
C ILE A 346 4.04 -17.27 -8.63
N GLU A 347 3.52 -17.90 -9.68
CA GLU A 347 2.99 -17.23 -10.86
C GLU A 347 1.46 -17.14 -10.78
N TYR A 348 0.90 -16.06 -11.29
CA TYR A 348 -0.54 -15.81 -11.28
C TYR A 348 -0.94 -14.89 -12.42
N ASP A 349 -2.22 -14.96 -12.81
CA ASP A 349 -2.79 -14.06 -13.80
C ASP A 349 -3.14 -12.71 -13.16
N CYS A 350 -2.87 -11.63 -13.90
CA CYS A 350 -3.23 -10.26 -13.56
C CYS A 350 -3.67 -9.51 -14.83
N ILE A 351 -4.25 -8.33 -14.67
CA ILE A 351 -4.70 -7.50 -15.79
C ILE A 351 -3.66 -6.44 -16.16
N ASN A 352 -3.79 -5.92 -17.40
CA ASN A 352 -3.22 -4.64 -17.75
C ASN A 352 -4.06 -3.52 -17.09
N PRO A 353 -3.54 -2.80 -16.05
CA PRO A 353 -4.34 -1.83 -15.30
C PRO A 353 -4.69 -0.56 -16.11
N ARG A 354 -4.10 -0.36 -17.28
CA ARG A 354 -4.47 0.74 -18.20
C ARG A 354 -5.89 0.64 -18.75
N GLN A 355 -6.53 -0.54 -18.63
CA GLN A 355 -7.94 -0.75 -18.95
C GLN A 355 -8.88 -0.13 -17.90
N LEU A 356 -8.34 0.33 -16.77
CA LEU A 356 -9.10 0.94 -15.69
C LEU A 356 -9.13 2.47 -15.81
N LYS A 357 -10.24 3.04 -15.33
CA LYS A 357 -10.37 4.46 -15.01
C LYS A 357 -9.64 4.79 -13.70
N PRO A 358 -9.40 6.07 -13.36
CA PRO A 358 -8.89 6.45 -12.03
C PRO A 358 -9.78 6.04 -10.85
N THR A 359 -11.03 5.70 -11.11
CA THR A 359 -11.99 5.12 -10.14
C THR A 359 -11.78 3.63 -9.91
N LEU A 360 -10.86 3.00 -10.63
CA LEU A 360 -10.61 1.55 -10.72
C LEU A 360 -11.75 0.76 -11.39
N GLU A 361 -12.70 1.42 -12.05
CA GLU A 361 -13.69 0.79 -12.93
C GLU A 361 -13.07 0.47 -14.29
N PHE A 362 -13.47 -0.64 -14.91
CA PHE A 362 -13.09 -0.93 -16.28
C PHE A 362 -13.69 0.08 -17.25
N LYS A 363 -12.90 0.53 -18.24
CA LYS A 363 -13.33 1.53 -19.24
C LYS A 363 -14.47 1.02 -20.13
N LYS A 364 -14.51 -0.31 -20.39
CA LYS A 364 -15.43 -0.93 -21.35
C LYS A 364 -16.59 -1.71 -20.72
N ILE A 365 -16.57 -1.92 -19.40
CA ILE A 365 -17.58 -2.71 -18.70
C ILE A 365 -18.05 -1.91 -17.49
N GLY A 366 -19.31 -1.44 -17.54
CA GLY A 366 -19.88 -0.64 -16.46
C GLY A 366 -20.13 -1.49 -15.21
N GLY A 367 -19.86 -0.93 -14.03
CA GLY A 367 -20.03 -1.61 -12.76
C GLY A 367 -18.98 -2.69 -12.44
N LEU A 368 -17.98 -2.89 -13.31
CA LEU A 368 -16.85 -3.80 -13.03
C LEU A 368 -15.63 -3.03 -12.56
N TYR A 369 -15.17 -3.34 -11.34
CA TYR A 369 -14.01 -2.74 -10.69
C TYR A 369 -12.91 -3.78 -10.46
N SER A 370 -11.68 -3.31 -10.26
CA SER A 370 -10.55 -4.20 -9.97
C SER A 370 -9.62 -3.56 -8.95
N ALA A 371 -9.05 -4.38 -8.05
CA ALA A 371 -8.18 -3.89 -7.00
C ALA A 371 -7.09 -4.89 -6.59
N GLY A 372 -6.00 -4.35 -6.05
CA GLY A 372 -4.94 -5.11 -5.42
C GLY A 372 -3.92 -5.69 -6.40
N GLN A 373 -3.37 -6.84 -6.03
CA GLN A 373 -2.29 -7.46 -6.78
C GLN A 373 -2.72 -7.91 -8.19
N PHE A 374 -4.00 -8.17 -8.37
CA PHE A 374 -4.59 -8.47 -9.67
C PHE A 374 -4.44 -7.31 -10.68
N ASN A 375 -4.31 -6.06 -10.22
CA ASN A 375 -3.97 -4.90 -11.05
C ASN A 375 -2.48 -4.76 -11.34
N GLY A 376 -1.68 -5.80 -11.12
CA GLY A 376 -0.25 -5.76 -11.35
C GLY A 376 0.53 -4.94 -10.32
N SER A 377 -0.01 -4.71 -9.14
CA SER A 377 0.72 -4.14 -7.99
C SER A 377 1.28 -5.24 -7.08
N SER A 378 2.15 -4.89 -6.14
CA SER A 378 2.72 -5.82 -5.17
C SER A 378 2.80 -5.17 -3.80
N GLY A 379 2.15 -5.79 -2.82
CA GLY A 379 2.12 -5.39 -1.40
C GLY A 379 0.72 -5.35 -0.82
N TYR A 380 0.63 -5.63 0.48
CA TYR A 380 -0.66 -5.67 1.21
C TYR A 380 -1.29 -4.28 1.30
N GLU A 381 -0.47 -3.27 1.50
CA GLU A 381 -0.88 -1.88 1.66
C GLU A 381 -1.36 -1.27 0.34
N GLU A 382 -0.67 -1.60 -0.76
CA GLU A 382 -1.12 -1.23 -2.12
C GLU A 382 -2.44 -1.91 -2.46
N ALA A 383 -2.63 -3.15 -1.99
CA ALA A 383 -3.88 -3.88 -2.19
C ALA A 383 -5.03 -3.25 -1.39
N ALA A 384 -4.82 -2.94 -0.11
CA ALA A 384 -5.81 -2.28 0.73
C ALA A 384 -6.20 -0.90 0.19
N ALA A 385 -5.22 -0.10 -0.25
CA ALA A 385 -5.43 1.22 -0.84
C ALA A 385 -6.30 1.18 -2.10
N GLN A 386 -6.05 0.22 -3.00
CA GLN A 386 -6.90 0.03 -4.17
C GLN A 386 -8.28 -0.53 -3.79
N GLY A 387 -8.31 -1.46 -2.82
CA GLY A 387 -9.55 -2.08 -2.34
C GLY A 387 -10.55 -1.06 -1.82
N ILE A 388 -10.11 -0.16 -0.93
CA ILE A 388 -11.01 0.86 -0.38
C ILE A 388 -11.52 1.81 -1.47
N ILE A 389 -10.68 2.23 -2.42
CA ILE A 389 -11.12 3.12 -3.51
C ILE A 389 -12.09 2.41 -4.47
N ALA A 390 -11.80 1.17 -4.85
CA ALA A 390 -12.70 0.37 -5.68
C ALA A 390 -14.05 0.13 -4.99
N GLY A 391 -14.04 -0.22 -3.70
CA GLY A 391 -15.28 -0.42 -2.91
C GLY A 391 -16.09 0.86 -2.76
N ILE A 392 -15.44 1.99 -2.45
CA ILE A 392 -16.10 3.30 -2.41
C ILE A 392 -16.76 3.62 -3.75
N ASN A 393 -16.03 3.52 -4.85
CA ASN A 393 -16.55 3.88 -6.17
C ASN A 393 -17.63 2.92 -6.66
N ALA A 394 -17.50 1.62 -6.38
CA ALA A 394 -18.54 0.64 -6.66
C ALA A 394 -19.84 1.01 -5.90
N ALA A 395 -19.72 1.39 -4.63
CA ALA A 395 -20.88 1.83 -3.85
C ALA A 395 -21.48 3.15 -4.36
N LEU A 396 -20.65 4.16 -4.64
CA LEU A 396 -21.11 5.46 -5.16
C LEU A 396 -21.79 5.30 -6.52
N HIS A 397 -21.31 4.41 -7.39
CA HIS A 397 -21.94 4.08 -8.66
C HIS A 397 -23.37 3.53 -8.45
N VAL A 398 -23.54 2.53 -7.58
CA VAL A 398 -24.85 1.94 -7.26
C VAL A 398 -25.79 2.99 -6.64
N LEU A 399 -25.26 3.84 -5.76
CA LEU A 399 -26.00 4.93 -5.10
C LEU A 399 -26.24 6.15 -6.00
N LYS A 400 -25.72 6.15 -7.24
CA LYS A 400 -25.79 7.27 -8.20
C LYS A 400 -25.24 8.58 -7.62
N ARG A 401 -24.15 8.48 -6.85
CA ARG A 401 -23.41 9.61 -6.28
C ARG A 401 -22.15 9.88 -7.10
N GLN A 402 -21.55 11.06 -6.88
CA GLN A 402 -20.30 11.42 -7.54
C GLN A 402 -19.17 10.48 -7.13
N GLU A 403 -18.44 9.96 -8.12
CA GLU A 403 -17.28 9.09 -7.92
C GLU A 403 -16.12 9.83 -7.25
N LEU A 404 -15.33 9.09 -6.48
CA LEU A 404 -14.13 9.59 -5.82
C LEU A 404 -12.89 9.33 -6.68
N VAL A 405 -12.16 10.39 -6.99
CA VAL A 405 -10.82 10.32 -7.56
C VAL A 405 -9.88 11.16 -6.70
N LEU A 406 -8.88 10.55 -6.11
CA LEU A 406 -7.82 11.24 -5.37
C LEU A 406 -6.70 11.60 -6.33
N ASP A 407 -6.29 12.86 -6.34
CA ASP A 407 -5.15 13.30 -7.14
C ASP A 407 -3.80 13.04 -6.45
N ARG A 408 -2.72 13.14 -7.22
CA ARG A 408 -1.33 12.90 -6.78
C ARG A 408 -0.84 13.87 -5.70
N SER A 409 -1.50 15.03 -5.54
CA SER A 409 -1.18 16.01 -4.50
C SER A 409 -1.97 15.82 -3.22
N GLN A 410 -3.01 14.97 -3.25
CA GLN A 410 -3.89 14.72 -2.10
C GLN A 410 -3.46 13.48 -1.31
N ALA A 411 -2.96 12.43 -2.00
CA ALA A 411 -2.67 11.16 -1.36
C ALA A 411 -1.64 10.31 -2.11
N TYR A 412 -0.88 9.47 -1.38
CA TYR A 412 -0.11 8.37 -1.96
C TYR A 412 -1.02 7.37 -2.70
N ILE A 413 -2.25 7.16 -2.22
CA ILE A 413 -3.28 6.38 -2.93
C ILE A 413 -3.53 6.98 -4.32
N GLY A 414 -3.62 8.30 -4.45
CA GLY A 414 -3.76 8.99 -5.73
C GLY A 414 -2.54 8.77 -6.64
N VAL A 415 -1.32 8.84 -6.09
CA VAL A 415 -0.09 8.53 -6.83
C VAL A 415 -0.08 7.07 -7.32
N LEU A 416 -0.43 6.13 -6.45
CA LEU A 416 -0.50 4.69 -6.77
C LEU A 416 -1.45 4.42 -7.94
N ILE A 417 -2.68 4.90 -7.84
CA ILE A 417 -3.72 4.63 -8.85
C ILE A 417 -3.37 5.33 -10.16
N ASP A 418 -2.97 6.60 -10.12
CA ASP A 418 -2.57 7.32 -11.33
C ASP A 418 -1.40 6.62 -12.04
N ASP A 419 -0.36 6.18 -11.31
CA ASP A 419 0.75 5.44 -11.89
C ASP A 419 0.28 4.11 -12.53
N LEU A 420 -0.64 3.37 -11.90
CA LEU A 420 -1.15 2.11 -12.44
C LEU A 420 -1.92 2.31 -13.74
N VAL A 421 -2.81 3.30 -13.80
CA VAL A 421 -3.71 3.48 -14.96
C VAL A 421 -3.10 4.29 -16.10
N THR A 422 -1.98 5.02 -15.86
CA THR A 422 -1.35 5.88 -16.86
C THR A 422 0.03 5.43 -17.32
N LYS A 423 0.78 4.68 -16.48
CA LYS A 423 2.13 4.24 -16.83
C LYS A 423 2.14 2.81 -17.35
N GLU A 424 3.08 2.54 -18.24
CA GLU A 424 3.35 1.19 -18.71
C GLU A 424 4.13 0.42 -17.64
N ASN A 425 3.54 -0.64 -17.10
CA ASN A 425 4.14 -1.46 -16.07
C ASN A 425 4.39 -2.86 -16.62
N HIS A 426 5.65 -3.15 -16.94
CA HIS A 426 6.09 -4.49 -17.39
C HIS A 426 6.50 -5.40 -16.22
N GLU A 427 6.45 -4.88 -15.00
CA GLU A 427 6.81 -5.58 -13.77
C GLU A 427 5.81 -5.20 -12.66
N PRO A 428 5.63 -6.03 -11.62
CA PRO A 428 4.75 -5.68 -10.50
C PRO A 428 5.10 -4.33 -9.88
N TYR A 429 4.12 -3.41 -9.91
CA TYR A 429 4.26 -2.07 -9.36
C TYR A 429 4.43 -2.10 -7.85
N ARG A 430 5.31 -1.28 -7.31
CA ARG A 430 5.51 -1.07 -5.88
C ARG A 430 5.55 0.42 -5.56
N MET A 431 4.82 0.82 -4.52
CA MET A 431 4.85 2.21 -4.04
C MET A 431 6.18 2.52 -3.37
N MET A 432 6.73 3.69 -3.68
CA MET A 432 7.95 4.25 -3.09
C MET A 432 7.79 5.75 -2.88
N THR A 433 8.47 6.30 -1.86
CA THR A 433 8.45 7.74 -1.57
C THR A 433 8.97 8.60 -2.75
N SER A 434 9.86 8.05 -3.57
CA SER A 434 10.38 8.73 -4.77
C SER A 434 9.36 8.91 -5.90
N ARG A 435 8.25 8.16 -5.87
CA ARG A 435 7.17 8.28 -6.86
C ARG A 435 6.23 9.45 -6.59
N ALA A 436 6.22 9.96 -5.35
CA ALA A 436 5.40 11.09 -4.95
C ALA A 436 6.18 12.40 -5.10
N GLU A 437 5.87 13.17 -6.13
CA GLU A 437 6.49 14.48 -6.39
C GLU A 437 6.13 15.52 -5.31
N TYR A 438 4.95 15.41 -4.71
CA TYR A 438 4.47 16.32 -3.66
C TYR A 438 4.60 15.72 -2.25
N ARG A 439 5.59 14.84 -2.01
CA ARG A 439 5.72 14.09 -0.74
C ARG A 439 5.84 14.94 0.52
N LEU A 440 6.27 16.22 0.43
CA LEU A 440 6.29 17.11 1.58
C LEU A 440 4.89 17.49 2.07
N LEU A 441 3.87 17.39 1.21
CA LEU A 441 2.47 17.61 1.55
C LEU A 441 1.79 16.33 2.06
N LEU A 442 2.43 15.16 1.88
CA LEU A 442 1.85 13.83 2.08
C LEU A 442 2.53 13.00 3.18
N PRO A 443 3.01 13.58 4.32
CA PRO A 443 3.47 12.77 5.43
C PRO A 443 2.37 11.81 5.91
N GLN A 444 2.77 10.67 6.48
CA GLN A 444 1.79 9.73 7.05
C GLN A 444 0.99 10.34 8.22
N ASP A 445 1.60 11.27 8.96
CA ASP A 445 1.06 11.81 10.22
C ASP A 445 -0.03 12.87 10.00
N ASN A 446 -0.20 13.37 8.78
CA ASN A 446 -1.26 14.30 8.40
C ASN A 446 -2.32 13.70 7.48
N ALA A 447 -2.34 12.38 7.30
CA ALA A 447 -3.30 11.72 6.41
C ALA A 447 -4.76 12.01 6.82
N ASP A 448 -5.04 12.07 8.13
CA ASP A 448 -6.34 12.46 8.65
C ASP A 448 -6.74 13.89 8.26
N LEU A 449 -5.81 14.84 8.35
CA LEU A 449 -6.05 16.24 7.96
C LEU A 449 -6.39 16.40 6.49
N ARG A 450 -5.90 15.50 5.63
CA ARG A 450 -6.11 15.49 4.18
C ARG A 450 -7.37 14.73 3.73
N LEU A 451 -7.68 13.60 4.35
CA LEU A 451 -8.61 12.61 3.81
C LEU A 451 -9.85 12.33 4.66
N THR A 452 -9.79 12.56 6.00
CA THR A 452 -10.92 12.19 6.87
C THR A 452 -12.20 12.99 6.57
N ALA A 453 -12.08 14.25 6.14
CA ALA A 453 -13.23 15.02 5.69
C ALA A 453 -13.88 14.42 4.43
N ILE A 454 -13.07 13.90 3.50
CA ILE A 454 -13.55 13.18 2.31
C ILE A 454 -14.26 11.90 2.71
N GLY A 455 -13.67 11.11 3.62
CA GLY A 455 -14.28 9.90 4.17
C GLY A 455 -15.62 10.15 4.84
N HIS A 456 -15.75 11.29 5.54
CA HIS A 456 -17.01 11.72 6.16
C HIS A 456 -18.07 12.12 5.11
N GLU A 457 -17.71 12.89 4.11
CA GLU A 457 -18.60 13.28 3.01
C GLU A 457 -19.15 12.05 2.25
N ILE A 458 -18.31 11.03 2.07
CA ILE A 458 -18.69 9.76 1.44
C ILE A 458 -19.65 8.97 2.35
N GLY A 459 -19.48 9.02 3.67
CA GLY A 459 -20.29 8.31 4.65
C GLY A 459 -19.58 7.15 5.36
N LEU A 460 -18.25 7.02 5.21
CA LEU A 460 -17.44 5.99 5.90
C LEU A 460 -16.92 6.43 7.27
N ILE A 461 -16.86 7.72 7.51
CA ILE A 461 -16.39 8.32 8.76
C ILE A 461 -17.59 8.87 9.55
N SER A 462 -17.68 8.53 10.83
CA SER A 462 -18.72 9.02 11.71
C SER A 462 -18.59 10.52 12.04
N ASP A 463 -19.70 11.16 12.41
CA ASP A 463 -19.74 12.55 12.88
C ASP A 463 -18.78 12.77 14.07
N GLU A 464 -18.71 11.82 15.01
CA GLU A 464 -17.82 11.87 16.16
C GLU A 464 -16.35 11.94 15.73
N ARG A 465 -15.93 11.06 14.81
CA ARG A 465 -14.56 11.06 14.28
C ARG A 465 -14.24 12.34 13.51
N TYR A 466 -15.20 12.83 12.73
CA TYR A 466 -15.07 14.10 12.02
C TYR A 466 -14.96 15.30 12.96
N GLN A 467 -15.72 15.29 14.07
CA GLN A 467 -15.60 16.35 15.09
C GLN A 467 -14.23 16.34 15.76
N LYS A 468 -13.67 15.16 16.11
CA LYS A 468 -12.31 15.04 16.63
C LYS A 468 -11.26 15.62 15.66
N LEU A 469 -11.43 15.40 14.37
CA LEU A 469 -10.58 16.02 13.34
C LEU A 469 -10.66 17.54 13.38
N ASN A 470 -11.87 18.11 13.46
CA ASN A 470 -12.07 19.56 13.49
C ASN A 470 -11.47 20.19 14.76
N ASP A 471 -11.58 19.51 15.90
CA ASP A 471 -10.94 19.94 17.14
C ASP A 471 -9.40 19.91 17.02
N LYS A 472 -8.83 18.87 16.43
CA LYS A 472 -7.39 18.80 16.12
C LYS A 472 -6.95 19.95 15.22
N LYS A 473 -7.67 20.24 14.15
CA LYS A 473 -7.37 21.36 13.24
C LYS A 473 -7.38 22.70 13.97
N ARG A 474 -8.43 22.92 14.76
CA ARG A 474 -8.55 24.16 15.56
C ARG A 474 -7.38 24.31 16.51
N GLN A 475 -7.01 23.26 17.27
CA GLN A 475 -5.88 23.30 18.20
C GLN A 475 -4.55 23.61 17.50
N ILE A 476 -4.32 23.03 16.30
CA ILE A 476 -3.12 23.34 15.51
C ILE A 476 -3.09 24.83 15.11
N ASP A 477 -4.21 25.34 14.57
CA ASP A 477 -4.31 26.72 14.11
C ASP A 477 -4.17 27.74 15.26
N GLU A 478 -4.80 27.46 16.40
CA GLU A 478 -4.72 28.31 17.61
C GLU A 478 -3.30 28.35 18.16
N GLU A 479 -2.60 27.21 18.22
CA GLU A 479 -1.24 27.14 18.73
C GLU A 479 -0.23 27.80 17.80
N ILE A 480 -0.35 27.60 16.47
CA ILE A 480 0.49 28.33 15.50
C ILE A 480 0.32 29.85 15.69
N LYS A 481 -0.91 30.36 15.79
CA LYS A 481 -1.18 31.79 16.03
C LYS A 481 -0.62 32.27 17.34
N ARG A 482 -0.70 31.47 18.41
CA ARG A 482 -0.11 31.80 19.70
C ARG A 482 1.40 31.93 19.59
N LEU A 483 2.11 30.99 18.98
CA LEU A 483 3.55 31.02 18.78
C LEU A 483 4.03 32.20 17.93
N GLN A 484 3.22 32.66 16.98
CA GLN A 484 3.49 33.84 16.15
C GLN A 484 3.44 35.15 16.93
N THR A 485 2.67 35.20 17.99
CA THR A 485 2.49 36.42 18.82
C THR A 485 3.24 36.38 20.14
N ALA A 486 3.49 35.22 20.70
CA ALA A 486 4.24 35.03 21.92
C ALA A 486 5.73 35.33 21.70
N THR A 487 6.27 36.29 22.49
CA THR A 487 7.65 36.73 22.37
C THR A 487 8.48 36.34 23.60
N ILE A 488 9.75 36.04 23.37
CA ILE A 488 10.75 35.82 24.39
C ILE A 488 11.85 36.89 24.33
N GLY A 489 12.36 37.27 25.49
CA GLY A 489 13.47 38.22 25.61
C GLY A 489 14.82 37.53 25.83
N THR A 490 15.87 38.36 25.98
CA THR A 490 17.26 37.92 26.23
C THR A 490 17.53 37.66 27.72
N THR A 491 16.60 37.02 28.42
CA THR A 491 16.77 36.74 29.86
C THR A 491 17.85 35.68 30.10
N PRO A 492 18.50 35.65 31.28
CA PRO A 492 19.48 34.61 31.59
C PRO A 492 18.95 33.19 31.43
N GLN A 493 17.67 32.95 31.76
CA GLN A 493 17.02 31.65 31.58
C GLN A 493 16.95 31.25 30.11
N VAL A 494 16.54 32.14 29.22
CA VAL A 494 16.47 31.89 27.78
C VAL A 494 17.86 31.66 27.19
N GLN A 495 18.87 32.41 27.62
CA GLN A 495 20.24 32.22 27.14
C GLN A 495 20.80 30.85 27.58
N ALA A 496 20.60 30.47 28.86
CA ALA A 496 21.00 29.15 29.35
C ALA A 496 20.30 27.99 28.60
N PHE A 497 19.01 28.11 28.32
CA PHE A 497 18.25 27.18 27.49
C PHE A 497 18.88 27.01 26.09
N LEU A 498 19.24 28.13 25.45
CA LEU A 498 19.87 28.10 24.13
C LEU A 498 21.26 27.43 24.14
N GLU A 499 22.07 27.74 25.16
CA GLU A 499 23.38 27.09 25.36
C GLU A 499 23.23 25.56 25.53
N GLN A 500 22.26 25.13 26.35
CA GLN A 500 21.97 23.72 26.60
C GLN A 500 21.60 22.98 25.31
N HIS A 501 20.87 23.63 24.39
CA HIS A 501 20.46 23.08 23.11
C HIS A 501 21.48 23.33 21.98
N ASN A 502 22.69 23.84 22.29
CA ASN A 502 23.72 24.22 21.31
C ASN A 502 23.20 25.19 20.24
N SER A 503 22.28 26.05 20.61
CA SER A 503 21.67 27.04 19.72
C SER A 503 22.31 28.43 19.90
N THR A 504 22.24 29.24 18.84
CA THR A 504 22.79 30.61 18.86
C THR A 504 22.05 31.48 19.85
N LEU A 505 22.81 32.20 20.70
CA LEU A 505 22.28 33.13 21.70
C LEU A 505 21.48 34.27 21.06
N LEU A 506 20.45 34.75 21.77
CA LEU A 506 19.65 35.88 21.32
C LEU A 506 20.38 37.21 21.55
N LYS A 507 20.35 38.08 20.54
CA LYS A 507 20.78 39.47 20.63
C LYS A 507 19.62 40.44 20.88
N SER A 508 18.41 40.03 20.54
CA SER A 508 17.16 40.79 20.72
C SER A 508 16.00 39.81 20.95
N GLY A 509 14.86 40.30 21.41
CA GLY A 509 13.65 39.49 21.53
C GLY A 509 13.19 38.97 20.17
N MET A 510 12.57 37.79 20.20
CA MET A 510 11.98 37.14 19.01
C MET A 510 10.70 36.41 19.39
N THR A 511 9.92 35.96 18.37
CA THR A 511 8.73 35.14 18.60
C THR A 511 9.11 33.70 18.89
N LEU A 512 8.23 32.95 19.56
CA LEU A 512 8.41 31.51 19.76
C LEU A 512 8.37 30.74 18.41
N GLU A 513 7.61 31.24 17.45
CA GLU A 513 7.63 30.68 16.07
C GLU A 513 9.01 30.79 15.43
N GLU A 514 9.66 31.98 15.51
CA GLU A 514 11.01 32.19 14.97
C GLU A 514 12.04 31.29 15.67
N LEU A 515 11.87 31.08 16.97
CA LEU A 515 12.73 30.18 17.74
C LEU A 515 12.53 28.73 17.32
N LEU A 516 11.28 28.27 17.18
CA LEU A 516 10.95 26.89 16.77
C LEU A 516 11.40 26.56 15.34
N LYS A 517 11.62 27.55 14.46
CA LYS A 517 12.23 27.35 13.12
C LYS A 517 13.68 26.87 13.19
N ARG A 518 14.35 26.96 14.35
CA ARG A 518 15.70 26.43 14.52
C ARG A 518 15.69 24.90 14.58
N PRO A 519 16.56 24.20 13.82
CA PRO A 519 16.55 22.73 13.75
C PRO A 519 16.73 22.03 15.09
N GLU A 520 17.56 22.62 15.97
CA GLU A 520 17.94 22.07 17.27
C GLU A 520 16.89 22.25 18.37
N ILE A 521 15.83 23.04 18.16
CA ILE A 521 14.77 23.30 19.13
C ILE A 521 13.50 22.55 18.70
N CYS A 522 12.96 21.71 19.58
CA CYS A 522 11.68 21.03 19.38
C CYS A 522 10.54 21.77 20.11
N TYR A 523 9.28 21.50 19.72
CA TYR A 523 8.12 22.12 20.38
C TYR A 523 8.08 21.85 21.89
N ASN A 524 8.39 20.61 22.30
CA ASN A 524 8.36 20.21 23.70
C ASN A 524 9.44 20.92 24.55
N ASP A 525 10.56 21.28 23.94
CA ASP A 525 11.65 21.99 24.63
C ASP A 525 11.22 23.40 25.07
N LEU A 526 10.30 24.03 24.32
CA LEU A 526 9.80 25.36 24.63
C LEU A 526 9.18 25.48 26.03
N LYS A 527 8.73 24.35 26.62
CA LYS A 527 8.14 24.30 27.96
C LYS A 527 9.08 24.86 29.04
N GLU A 528 10.40 24.82 28.82
CA GLU A 528 11.39 25.33 29.76
C GLU A 528 11.41 26.88 29.84
N ILE A 529 10.97 27.56 28.77
CA ILE A 529 11.03 29.01 28.62
C ILE A 529 9.66 29.66 28.37
N ASP A 530 8.66 28.87 28.02
CA ASP A 530 7.27 29.30 27.75
C ASP A 530 6.34 28.80 28.86
N THR A 531 6.16 29.62 29.88
CA THR A 531 5.28 29.31 31.04
C THR A 531 3.80 29.20 30.66
N ASN A 532 3.41 29.67 29.49
CA ASN A 532 2.04 29.66 28.97
C ASN A 532 1.81 28.59 27.92
N GLN A 533 2.75 27.67 27.75
CA GLN A 533 2.60 26.58 26.79
C GLN A 533 1.41 25.68 27.19
N PRO A 534 0.41 25.50 26.30
CA PRO A 534 -0.74 24.65 26.60
C PRO A 534 -0.35 23.15 26.57
N GLU A 535 -1.06 22.35 27.37
CA GLU A 535 -0.99 20.89 27.24
C GLU A 535 -1.83 20.46 26.05
N LEU A 536 -1.15 20.02 24.99
CA LEU A 536 -1.77 19.57 23.74
C LEU A 536 -1.40 18.11 23.44
N PRO A 537 -2.29 17.37 22.77
CA PRO A 537 -1.96 16.02 22.30
C PRO A 537 -0.71 16.02 21.40
N GLU A 538 0.11 14.99 21.50
CA GLU A 538 1.34 14.84 20.70
C GLU A 538 1.08 14.96 19.19
N ALA A 539 -0.04 14.40 18.70
CA ALA A 539 -0.45 14.52 17.31
C ALA A 539 -0.74 15.97 16.86
N VAL A 540 -1.04 16.89 17.79
CA VAL A 540 -1.19 18.33 17.53
C VAL A 540 0.17 18.99 17.53
N THR A 541 0.98 18.76 18.57
CA THR A 541 2.29 19.40 18.73
C THR A 541 3.26 19.08 17.61
N GLN A 542 3.26 17.82 17.13
CA GLN A 542 4.03 17.40 15.96
C GLN A 542 3.61 18.14 14.69
N GLN A 543 2.30 18.34 14.46
CA GLN A 543 1.82 19.07 13.28
C GLN A 543 2.14 20.55 13.36
N VAL A 544 2.09 21.16 14.54
CA VAL A 544 2.53 22.54 14.78
C VAL A 544 4.01 22.70 14.43
N GLU A 545 4.87 21.83 14.95
CA GLU A 545 6.31 21.86 14.70
C GLU A 545 6.62 21.68 13.21
N ILE A 546 6.04 20.66 12.55
CA ILE A 546 6.23 20.41 11.11
C ILE A 546 5.77 21.61 10.29
N SER A 547 4.60 22.17 10.59
CA SER A 547 4.04 23.30 9.85
C SER A 547 4.95 24.52 9.91
N ILE A 548 5.54 24.81 11.07
CA ILE A 548 6.44 25.95 11.27
C ILE A 548 7.81 25.72 10.64
N LYS A 549 8.44 24.56 10.90
CA LYS A 549 9.79 24.29 10.40
C LYS A 549 9.85 24.14 8.88
N TYR A 550 8.81 23.59 8.27
CA TYR A 550 8.78 23.30 6.83
C TYR A 550 7.92 24.30 6.04
N GLU A 551 7.45 25.40 6.64
CA GLU A 551 6.55 26.39 6.03
C GLU A 551 6.98 26.81 4.62
N GLY A 552 8.24 27.19 4.45
CA GLY A 552 8.77 27.68 3.17
C GLY A 552 8.78 26.61 2.06
N TYR A 553 9.05 25.37 2.43
CA TYR A 553 9.03 24.22 1.50
C TYR A 553 7.60 23.84 1.12
N ILE A 554 6.70 23.80 2.11
CA ILE A 554 5.26 23.52 1.93
C ILE A 554 4.65 24.56 0.99
N LYS A 555 4.91 25.86 1.21
CA LYS A 555 4.40 26.94 0.38
C LYS A 555 4.84 26.83 -1.08
N ARG A 556 6.11 26.48 -1.35
CA ARG A 556 6.60 26.23 -2.71
C ARG A 556 5.90 25.04 -3.37
N GLN A 557 5.70 23.93 -2.65
CA GLN A 557 4.99 22.79 -3.20
C GLN A 557 3.51 23.10 -3.48
N LEU A 558 2.84 23.85 -2.62
CA LEU A 558 1.47 24.29 -2.87
C LEU A 558 1.35 25.12 -4.15
N GLN A 559 2.31 25.99 -4.45
CA GLN A 559 2.35 26.71 -5.72
C GLN A 559 2.47 25.77 -6.95
N GLN A 560 3.30 24.72 -6.84
CA GLN A 560 3.41 23.70 -7.89
C GLN A 560 2.11 22.92 -8.06
N VAL A 561 1.45 22.59 -6.96
CA VAL A 561 0.14 21.90 -6.96
C VAL A 561 -0.93 22.73 -7.65
N GLU A 562 -0.96 24.04 -7.44
CA GLU A 562 -1.92 24.93 -8.12
C GLU A 562 -1.72 24.90 -9.66
N GLN A 563 -0.47 24.85 -10.12
CA GLN A 563 -0.19 24.69 -11.55
C GLN A 563 -0.62 23.32 -12.07
N PHE A 564 -0.31 22.26 -11.31
CA PHE A 564 -0.73 20.89 -11.62
C PHE A 564 -2.26 20.77 -11.74
N LYS A 565 -3.02 21.30 -10.78
CA LYS A 565 -4.48 21.29 -10.78
C LYS A 565 -5.08 22.02 -11.98
N LYS A 566 -4.43 23.07 -12.48
CA LYS A 566 -4.87 23.77 -13.71
C LYS A 566 -4.80 22.83 -14.94
N LEU A 567 -3.78 21.97 -15.02
CA LEU A 567 -3.65 20.99 -16.10
C LEU A 567 -4.64 19.82 -15.93
N GLU A 568 -4.88 19.36 -14.71
CA GLU A 568 -5.85 18.31 -14.42
C GLU A 568 -7.31 18.72 -14.67
N LYS A 569 -7.64 20.00 -14.47
CA LYS A 569 -8.97 20.54 -14.78
C LYS A 569 -9.27 20.54 -16.28
N LYS A 570 -8.27 20.56 -17.14
CA LYS A 570 -8.44 20.49 -18.59
C LYS A 570 -8.72 19.06 -19.02
N LYS A 571 -9.99 18.71 -19.09
CA LYS A 571 -10.45 17.36 -19.43
C LYS A 571 -10.24 17.06 -20.92
N LEU A 572 -10.00 15.79 -21.21
CA LEU A 572 -9.90 15.21 -22.54
C LEU A 572 -11.02 14.17 -22.70
N SER A 573 -11.60 14.07 -23.89
CA SER A 573 -12.53 12.99 -24.19
C SER A 573 -11.78 11.66 -24.28
N LEU A 574 -12.34 10.61 -23.73
CA LEU A 574 -11.75 9.26 -23.80
C LEU A 574 -11.76 8.66 -25.23
N ASP A 575 -12.56 9.22 -26.14
CA ASP A 575 -12.64 8.79 -27.55
C ASP A 575 -11.99 9.81 -28.49
N PHE A 576 -11.13 10.70 -27.98
CA PHE A 576 -10.52 11.74 -28.79
C PHE A 576 -9.43 11.15 -29.69
N ASP A 577 -9.52 11.42 -31.00
CA ASP A 577 -8.49 11.03 -31.96
C ASP A 577 -7.40 12.10 -32.06
N TYR A 578 -6.24 11.81 -31.45
CA TYR A 578 -5.09 12.71 -31.40
C TYR A 578 -4.38 12.89 -32.75
N SER A 579 -4.72 12.07 -33.77
CA SER A 579 -4.21 12.28 -35.14
C SER A 579 -4.72 13.57 -35.78
N GLN A 580 -5.83 14.11 -35.28
CA GLN A 580 -6.42 15.37 -35.73
C GLN A 580 -5.68 16.62 -35.20
N VAL A 581 -4.79 16.47 -34.23
CA VAL A 581 -4.05 17.58 -33.62
C VAL A 581 -2.80 17.89 -34.45
N PRO A 582 -2.74 19.05 -35.16
CA PRO A 582 -1.60 19.38 -35.99
C PRO A 582 -0.36 19.64 -35.11
N ASN A 583 0.81 19.28 -35.65
CA ASN A 583 2.12 19.45 -35.00
C ASN A 583 2.40 18.61 -33.76
N LEU A 584 1.56 17.62 -33.44
CA LEU A 584 1.93 16.58 -32.49
C LEU A 584 2.93 15.60 -33.11
N ARG A 585 3.92 15.16 -32.33
CA ARG A 585 4.86 14.11 -32.76
C ARG A 585 4.14 12.77 -32.94
N LYS A 586 4.59 11.97 -33.92
CA LYS A 586 3.98 10.65 -34.20
C LYS A 586 3.96 9.74 -32.96
N GLU A 587 5.04 9.71 -32.20
CA GLU A 587 5.12 8.98 -30.94
C GLU A 587 4.06 9.44 -29.92
N ALA A 588 3.92 10.75 -29.76
CA ALA A 588 2.91 11.31 -28.86
C ALA A 588 1.48 10.97 -29.32
N ILE A 589 1.18 11.08 -30.64
CA ILE A 589 -0.12 10.66 -31.20
C ILE A 589 -0.41 9.20 -30.89
N GLN A 590 0.56 8.30 -31.16
CA GLN A 590 0.42 6.86 -30.89
C GLN A 590 0.13 6.61 -29.41
N LYS A 591 0.92 7.20 -28.51
CA LYS A 591 0.77 7.02 -27.06
C LYS A 591 -0.53 7.62 -26.55
N LEU A 592 -0.91 8.80 -26.96
CA LEU A 592 -2.17 9.43 -26.55
C LEU A 592 -3.40 8.65 -27.03
N ASN A 593 -3.38 8.14 -28.26
CA ASN A 593 -4.45 7.28 -28.78
C ASN A 593 -4.52 5.91 -28.06
N GLU A 594 -3.36 5.36 -27.66
CA GLU A 594 -3.27 4.11 -26.89
C GLU A 594 -3.80 4.29 -25.45
N TYR A 595 -3.40 5.38 -24.79
CA TYR A 595 -3.68 5.59 -23.37
C TYR A 595 -5.01 6.30 -23.08
N GLN A 596 -5.51 7.09 -24.03
CA GLN A 596 -6.75 7.87 -23.87
C GLN A 596 -6.81 8.59 -22.51
N PRO A 597 -5.90 9.55 -22.23
CA PRO A 597 -5.86 10.24 -20.95
C PRO A 597 -7.12 11.07 -20.72
N ALA A 598 -7.60 11.13 -19.48
CA ALA A 598 -8.78 11.87 -19.09
C ALA A 598 -8.53 13.39 -18.91
N SER A 599 -7.26 13.81 -18.85
CA SER A 599 -6.86 15.22 -18.65
C SER A 599 -5.52 15.53 -19.33
N ILE A 600 -5.25 16.82 -19.53
CA ILE A 600 -3.92 17.29 -19.97
C ILE A 600 -2.85 16.94 -18.93
N GLY A 601 -3.19 16.98 -17.64
CA GLY A 601 -2.29 16.55 -16.57
C GLY A 601 -1.89 15.07 -16.72
N GLN A 602 -2.84 14.18 -16.97
CA GLN A 602 -2.53 12.78 -17.28
C GLN A 602 -1.70 12.62 -18.55
N ALA A 603 -2.08 13.32 -19.63
CA ALA A 603 -1.32 13.29 -20.88
C ALA A 603 0.16 13.66 -20.67
N SER A 604 0.45 14.64 -19.83
CA SER A 604 1.82 15.09 -19.54
C SER A 604 2.70 14.05 -18.82
N ARG A 605 2.10 13.03 -18.20
CA ARG A 605 2.80 11.96 -17.46
C ARG A 605 3.02 10.69 -18.29
N ILE A 606 2.44 10.62 -19.48
CA ILE A 606 2.62 9.47 -20.38
C ILE A 606 4.04 9.48 -20.94
N SER A 607 4.74 8.36 -20.82
CA SER A 607 6.06 8.18 -21.41
C SER A 607 5.98 8.33 -22.95
N GLY A 608 6.84 9.16 -23.54
CA GLY A 608 6.79 9.50 -24.96
C GLY A 608 6.03 10.80 -25.29
N VAL A 609 5.30 11.38 -24.33
CA VAL A 609 4.68 12.71 -24.45
C VAL A 609 5.58 13.76 -23.80
N SER A 610 6.08 14.70 -24.58
CA SER A 610 6.99 15.75 -24.12
C SER A 610 6.23 17.00 -23.66
N PRO A 611 6.86 17.92 -22.90
CA PRO A 611 6.28 19.22 -22.58
C PRO A 611 5.87 20.04 -23.81
N ALA A 612 6.57 19.87 -24.94
CA ALA A 612 6.21 20.52 -26.21
C ALA A 612 4.89 19.97 -26.77
N ASP A 613 4.68 18.65 -26.71
CA ASP A 613 3.42 18.03 -27.15
C ASP A 613 2.24 18.50 -26.25
N VAL A 614 2.48 18.62 -24.95
CA VAL A 614 1.47 19.16 -24.00
C VAL A 614 1.11 20.60 -24.37
N SER A 615 2.11 21.43 -24.75
CA SER A 615 1.87 22.80 -25.19
C SER A 615 1.03 22.86 -26.48
N VAL A 616 1.30 21.97 -27.45
CA VAL A 616 0.50 21.84 -28.68
C VAL A 616 -0.95 21.47 -28.35
N LEU A 617 -1.16 20.48 -27.47
CA LEU A 617 -2.52 20.09 -27.01
C LEU A 617 -3.25 21.27 -26.35
N LEU A 618 -2.57 22.01 -25.47
CA LEU A 618 -3.15 23.18 -24.79
C LEU A 618 -3.59 24.26 -25.77
N VAL A 619 -2.79 24.53 -26.81
CA VAL A 619 -3.13 25.51 -27.86
C VAL A 619 -4.31 25.02 -28.70
N TYR A 620 -4.34 23.72 -29.03
CA TYR A 620 -5.43 23.14 -29.81
C TYR A 620 -6.78 23.18 -29.07
N LEU A 621 -6.79 22.84 -27.78
CA LEU A 621 -8.01 22.80 -26.96
C LEU A 621 -8.53 24.18 -26.52
N ASN A 622 -7.74 25.24 -26.64
CA ASN A 622 -8.14 26.61 -26.36
C ASN A 622 -8.68 27.33 -27.63
N ARG A 623 -8.71 26.62 -28.78
CA ARG A 623 -9.37 27.09 -30.03
C ARG A 623 -10.83 26.67 -30.07
#